data_cda64750c298593c185960510646df14
#
_entry.id   cda64750c298593c185960510646df14
#
_cell.length_a   1.000
_cell.length_b   1.000
_cell.length_c   1.000
_cell.angle_alpha   90.00
_cell.angle_beta   90.00
_cell.angle_gamma   90.00
#
_symmetry.space_group_name_H-M   'P 1'
#
loop_
_entity.id
_entity.type
_entity.pdbx_description
1 polymer ?
#
loop_
_entity_poly.entity_id
_entity_poly.type
_entity_poly.pdbx_seq_one_letter_code
_entity_poly.pdbx_strand_id
1 'polypeptide(L)'
;MQKTIRIGTRDSELALWQANTVKNQLQNLGYQTQIVPIKSEGDLVLDKPLYEMGITGVFTKTLDVAMITGKIDIAVHSMKDVPTALPIGIVQKAVLPRASVHDILVYKDTLDVLDGQTIIATGSLRRKAQWLHQFPHHKVVDLRGNVNTRLQKLEENAWQGAIFAAAGLERIGKKPQKHQVLNWMIPAPAQGAMVVVVNQNDTFSSDAVAKLNDPKTEICTHIEREFLRVLEGGCTAPIGAFAQIKNEIISFEGALFSLDGSEKIAVKKEISINNYFHFGKTCALEILENGGKALMDSIFEAIKK
;
A
#
# COMPACT_ATOMS: atom_id res chain seq x y z
N MET A 1 -0.68 8.02 -37.70
CA MET A 1 -1.63 7.79 -36.58
C MET A 1 -0.91 7.95 -35.29
N GLN A 2 -1.50 8.62 -34.29
CA GLN A 2 -0.90 8.76 -32.96
C GLN A 2 -0.90 7.39 -32.25
N LYS A 3 0.21 7.00 -31.60
CA LYS A 3 0.30 5.75 -30.82
C LYS A 3 -0.73 5.75 -29.69
N THR A 4 -1.52 4.69 -29.56
CA THR A 4 -2.43 4.49 -28.43
C THR A 4 -1.67 3.89 -27.24
N ILE A 5 -1.77 4.49 -26.06
CA ILE A 5 -1.17 3.99 -24.82
C ILE A 5 -2.10 2.93 -24.22
N ARG A 6 -1.60 1.68 -24.11
CA ARG A 6 -2.33 0.57 -23.51
C ARG A 6 -2.05 0.53 -22.01
N ILE A 7 -3.10 0.76 -21.21
CA ILE A 7 -3.05 0.89 -19.76
C ILE A 7 -3.41 -0.45 -19.13
N GLY A 8 -2.43 -1.17 -18.61
CA GLY A 8 -2.64 -2.41 -17.88
C GLY A 8 -3.18 -2.17 -16.48
N THR A 9 -4.15 -2.98 -16.07
CA THR A 9 -4.74 -2.97 -14.72
C THR A 9 -5.31 -4.33 -14.38
N ARG A 10 -5.50 -4.60 -13.06
CA ARG A 10 -6.32 -5.74 -12.61
C ARG A 10 -7.79 -5.48 -12.90
N ASP A 11 -8.60 -6.52 -12.87
CA ASP A 11 -10.04 -6.46 -13.17
C ASP A 11 -10.92 -6.09 -11.95
N SER A 12 -10.32 -5.85 -10.77
CA SER A 12 -11.09 -5.41 -9.59
C SER A 12 -11.60 -3.98 -9.76
N GLU A 13 -12.76 -3.67 -9.17
CA GLU A 13 -13.41 -2.35 -9.24
C GLU A 13 -12.45 -1.21 -8.88
N LEU A 14 -11.67 -1.36 -7.80
CA LEU A 14 -10.68 -0.37 -7.38
C LEU A 14 -9.57 -0.20 -8.41
N ALA A 15 -9.05 -1.29 -8.97
CA ALA A 15 -7.98 -1.22 -9.97
C ALA A 15 -8.47 -0.58 -11.28
N LEU A 16 -9.68 -0.91 -11.72
CA LEU A 16 -10.33 -0.27 -12.88
C LEU A 16 -10.58 1.21 -12.64
N TRP A 17 -11.00 1.60 -11.44
CA TRP A 17 -11.15 3.02 -11.07
C TRP A 17 -9.81 3.76 -11.19
N GLN A 18 -8.73 3.18 -10.67
CA GLN A 18 -7.38 3.75 -10.74
C GLN A 18 -6.90 3.91 -12.20
N ALA A 19 -7.10 2.87 -13.02
CA ALA A 19 -6.73 2.91 -14.43
C ALA A 19 -7.56 3.94 -15.22
N ASN A 20 -8.87 4.05 -14.94
CA ASN A 20 -9.72 5.06 -15.55
C ASN A 20 -9.32 6.48 -15.16
N THR A 21 -8.86 6.70 -13.93
CA THR A 21 -8.34 8.00 -13.49
C THR A 21 -7.12 8.40 -14.33
N VAL A 22 -6.15 7.50 -14.51
CA VAL A 22 -4.95 7.74 -15.34
C VAL A 22 -5.35 7.92 -16.81
N LYS A 23 -6.24 7.08 -17.33
CA LYS A 23 -6.79 7.20 -18.68
C LYS A 23 -7.36 8.60 -18.95
N ASN A 24 -8.24 9.08 -18.07
CA ASN A 24 -8.89 10.37 -18.24
C ASN A 24 -7.88 11.52 -18.21
N GLN A 25 -6.89 11.46 -17.31
CA GLN A 25 -5.82 12.47 -17.24
C GLN A 25 -4.97 12.48 -18.52
N LEU A 26 -4.58 11.33 -19.05
CA LEU A 26 -3.82 11.23 -20.31
C LEU A 26 -4.65 11.71 -21.50
N GLN A 27 -5.95 11.38 -21.55
CA GLN A 27 -6.86 11.86 -22.61
C GLN A 27 -7.02 13.38 -22.58
N ASN A 28 -7.11 13.98 -21.38
CA ASN A 28 -7.16 15.44 -21.24
C ASN A 28 -5.86 16.13 -21.71
N LEU A 29 -4.75 15.40 -21.72
CA LEU A 29 -3.48 15.86 -22.30
C LEU A 29 -3.34 15.55 -23.80
N GLY A 30 -4.40 15.01 -24.44
CA GLY A 30 -4.46 14.73 -25.88
C GLY A 30 -3.93 13.35 -26.29
N TYR A 31 -3.63 12.45 -25.35
CA TYR A 31 -3.16 11.10 -25.70
C TYR A 31 -4.32 10.14 -25.95
N GLN A 32 -4.18 9.28 -26.96
CA GLN A 32 -5.08 8.14 -27.14
C GLN A 32 -4.74 7.03 -26.15
N THR A 33 -5.77 6.46 -25.51
CA THR A 33 -5.56 5.44 -24.46
C THR A 33 -6.57 4.31 -24.56
N GLN A 34 -6.13 3.10 -24.17
CA GLN A 34 -6.96 1.90 -24.06
C GLN A 34 -6.69 1.18 -22.75
N ILE A 35 -7.73 0.83 -21.99
CA ILE A 35 -7.59 -0.02 -20.79
C ILE A 35 -7.51 -1.49 -21.22
N VAL A 36 -6.55 -2.20 -20.63
CA VAL A 36 -6.33 -3.63 -20.85
C VAL A 36 -6.37 -4.34 -19.49
N PRO A 37 -7.53 -4.92 -19.10
CA PRO A 37 -7.63 -5.70 -17.86
C PRO A 37 -6.82 -7.00 -17.96
N ILE A 38 -6.03 -7.29 -16.91
CA ILE A 38 -5.21 -8.50 -16.80
C ILE A 38 -5.62 -9.23 -15.51
N LYS A 39 -5.96 -10.50 -15.60
CA LYS A 39 -6.25 -11.32 -14.42
C LYS A 39 -4.97 -11.57 -13.63
N SER A 40 -4.99 -11.32 -12.33
CA SER A 40 -3.86 -11.54 -11.41
C SER A 40 -4.01 -12.87 -10.69
N GLU A 41 -2.90 -13.62 -10.56
CA GLU A 41 -2.89 -14.86 -9.75
C GLU A 41 -3.26 -14.60 -8.29
N GLY A 42 -2.89 -13.45 -7.73
CA GLY A 42 -3.24 -13.05 -6.37
C GLY A 42 -4.74 -12.84 -6.13
N ASP A 43 -5.53 -12.68 -7.21
CA ASP A 43 -6.99 -12.59 -7.14
C ASP A 43 -7.66 -13.96 -7.19
N LEU A 44 -6.95 -15.00 -7.61
CA LEU A 44 -7.47 -16.39 -7.73
C LEU A 44 -7.27 -17.20 -6.46
N VAL A 45 -6.22 -16.94 -5.67
CA VAL A 45 -5.89 -17.68 -4.44
C VAL A 45 -6.38 -16.88 -3.23
N LEU A 46 -7.56 -17.21 -2.69
CA LEU A 46 -8.21 -16.49 -1.59
C LEU A 46 -8.19 -17.25 -0.25
N ASP A 47 -7.70 -18.46 -0.23
CA ASP A 47 -7.71 -19.41 0.90
C ASP A 47 -6.46 -19.33 1.78
N LYS A 48 -5.36 -18.68 1.30
CA LYS A 48 -4.11 -18.54 2.05
C LYS A 48 -3.80 -17.08 2.36
N PRO A 49 -3.25 -16.74 3.55
CA PRO A 49 -2.74 -15.41 3.86
C PRO A 49 -1.64 -14.98 2.88
N LEU A 50 -1.54 -13.67 2.58
CA LEU A 50 -0.54 -13.15 1.63
C LEU A 50 0.90 -13.45 2.04
N TYR A 51 1.20 -13.43 3.33
CA TYR A 51 2.53 -13.69 3.87
C TYR A 51 2.96 -15.16 3.72
N GLU A 52 2.01 -16.11 3.62
CA GLU A 52 2.30 -17.53 3.38
C GLU A 52 2.58 -17.84 1.91
N MET A 53 2.18 -16.98 0.99
CA MET A 53 2.37 -17.22 -0.44
C MET A 53 3.84 -17.09 -0.87
N GLY A 54 4.71 -16.47 -0.05
CA GLY A 54 6.16 -16.35 -0.30
C GLY A 54 6.54 -15.62 -1.60
N ILE A 55 5.56 -15.07 -2.33
CA ILE A 55 5.76 -14.47 -3.65
C ILE A 55 5.78 -12.96 -3.51
N THR A 56 6.93 -12.34 -3.74
CA THR A 56 7.04 -10.89 -3.86
C THR A 56 6.31 -10.42 -5.12
N GLY A 57 5.43 -9.41 -4.98
CA GLY A 57 4.72 -8.84 -6.13
C GLY A 57 3.57 -9.69 -6.68
N VAL A 58 2.88 -10.48 -5.86
CA VAL A 58 1.73 -11.32 -6.26
C VAL A 58 0.71 -10.55 -7.12
N PHE A 59 0.52 -9.26 -6.84
CA PHE A 59 -0.44 -8.41 -7.56
C PHE A 59 0.14 -7.65 -8.76
N THR A 60 1.47 -7.59 -8.91
CA THR A 60 2.13 -6.85 -9.99
C THR A 60 2.71 -7.75 -11.07
N LYS A 61 3.16 -8.95 -10.71
CA LYS A 61 3.91 -9.87 -11.59
C LYS A 61 3.24 -10.12 -12.95
N THR A 62 1.93 -10.32 -12.99
CA THR A 62 1.19 -10.56 -14.24
C THR A 62 1.17 -9.32 -15.14
N LEU A 63 1.08 -8.12 -14.54
CA LEU A 63 1.16 -6.84 -15.26
C LEU A 63 2.59 -6.57 -15.74
N ASP A 64 3.59 -6.90 -14.92
CA ASP A 64 5.01 -6.78 -15.28
C ASP A 64 5.34 -7.65 -16.50
N VAL A 65 4.89 -8.91 -16.50
CA VAL A 65 5.02 -9.81 -17.65
C VAL A 65 4.32 -9.25 -18.89
N ALA A 66 3.09 -8.75 -18.74
CA ALA A 66 2.33 -8.16 -19.86
C ALA A 66 3.04 -6.93 -20.43
N MET A 67 3.72 -6.13 -19.61
CA MET A 67 4.52 -4.98 -20.04
C MET A 67 5.79 -5.40 -20.77
N ILE A 68 6.55 -6.36 -20.20
CA ILE A 68 7.79 -6.85 -20.81
C ILE A 68 7.50 -7.53 -22.15
N THR A 69 6.37 -8.26 -22.26
CA THR A 69 5.95 -8.92 -23.52
C THR A 69 5.24 -7.97 -24.50
N GLY A 70 5.15 -6.68 -24.20
CA GLY A 70 4.57 -5.68 -25.09
C GLY A 70 3.03 -5.77 -25.26
N LYS A 71 2.32 -6.42 -24.34
CA LYS A 71 0.85 -6.44 -24.33
C LYS A 71 0.26 -5.13 -23.81
N ILE A 72 0.94 -4.47 -22.88
CA ILE A 72 0.60 -3.18 -22.31
C ILE A 72 1.82 -2.27 -22.36
N ASP A 73 1.59 -0.95 -22.36
CA ASP A 73 2.66 0.06 -22.40
C ASP A 73 2.94 0.64 -21.02
N ILE A 74 1.90 0.76 -20.18
CA ILE A 74 1.99 1.25 -18.80
C ILE A 74 1.12 0.39 -17.89
N ALA A 75 1.43 0.36 -16.59
CA ALA A 75 0.57 -0.26 -15.58
C ALA A 75 0.30 0.70 -14.42
N VAL A 76 -0.93 0.63 -13.88
CA VAL A 76 -1.39 1.46 -12.76
C VAL A 76 -1.60 0.61 -11.53
N HIS A 77 -1.02 1.04 -10.40
CA HIS A 77 -1.08 0.30 -9.14
C HIS A 77 -1.38 1.19 -7.94
N SER A 78 -1.96 0.61 -6.90
CA SER A 78 -1.81 1.13 -5.54
C SER A 78 -0.34 0.97 -5.15
N MET A 79 0.35 2.09 -4.85
CA MET A 79 1.81 2.07 -4.71
C MET A 79 2.31 1.19 -3.55
N LYS A 80 1.53 1.06 -2.47
CA LYS A 80 1.84 0.18 -1.33
C LYS A 80 1.92 -1.31 -1.68
N ASP A 81 1.28 -1.72 -2.80
CA ASP A 81 1.23 -3.11 -3.24
C ASP A 81 2.36 -3.45 -4.23
N VAL A 82 3.14 -2.44 -4.63
CA VAL A 82 4.28 -2.58 -5.55
C VAL A 82 5.55 -2.88 -4.76
N PRO A 83 6.35 -3.91 -5.12
CA PRO A 83 7.63 -4.20 -4.49
C PRO A 83 8.56 -2.98 -4.45
N THR A 84 9.40 -2.87 -3.42
CA THR A 84 10.37 -1.77 -3.28
C THR A 84 11.45 -1.77 -4.37
N ALA A 85 11.72 -2.94 -4.95
CA ALA A 85 12.55 -3.11 -6.14
C ALA A 85 11.66 -3.55 -7.30
N LEU A 86 11.66 -2.78 -8.38
CA LEU A 86 10.96 -3.12 -9.62
C LEU A 86 11.76 -4.11 -10.46
N PRO A 87 11.10 -4.95 -11.29
CA PRO A 87 11.78 -5.80 -12.25
C PRO A 87 12.64 -5.00 -13.24
N ILE A 88 13.73 -5.60 -13.71
CA ILE A 88 14.58 -5.00 -14.75
C ILE A 88 13.72 -4.69 -15.98
N GLY A 89 13.87 -3.50 -16.55
CA GLY A 89 13.11 -3.04 -17.71
C GLY A 89 11.80 -2.30 -17.37
N ILE A 90 11.41 -2.25 -16.11
CA ILE A 90 10.24 -1.49 -15.63
C ILE A 90 10.70 -0.38 -14.70
N VAL A 91 10.20 0.84 -14.93
CA VAL A 91 10.53 2.00 -14.12
C VAL A 91 9.28 2.71 -13.63
N GLN A 92 9.33 3.24 -12.41
CA GLN A 92 8.35 4.18 -11.90
C GLN A 92 8.49 5.49 -12.68
N LYS A 93 7.38 6.03 -13.19
CA LYS A 93 7.42 7.26 -13.97
C LYS A 93 6.56 8.38 -13.41
N ALA A 94 5.47 8.05 -12.73
CA ALA A 94 4.66 9.04 -12.04
C ALA A 94 4.08 8.46 -10.75
N VAL A 95 4.03 9.32 -9.74
CA VAL A 95 3.22 9.13 -8.54
C VAL A 95 2.14 10.21 -8.53
N LEU A 96 0.89 9.80 -8.48
CA LEU A 96 -0.23 10.73 -8.53
C LEU A 96 -0.48 11.37 -7.16
N PRO A 97 -1.18 12.54 -7.11
CA PRO A 97 -1.55 13.18 -5.85
C PRO A 97 -2.15 12.19 -4.85
N ARG A 98 -1.69 12.27 -3.61
CA ARG A 98 -2.01 11.31 -2.55
C ARG A 98 -3.43 11.48 -2.05
N ALA A 99 -4.21 10.41 -2.01
CA ALA A 99 -5.49 10.34 -1.33
C ALA A 99 -5.30 10.10 0.18
N SER A 100 -6.39 9.86 0.92
CA SER A 100 -6.33 9.58 2.36
C SER A 100 -5.30 8.49 2.70
N VAL A 101 -4.44 8.77 3.65
CA VAL A 101 -3.41 7.85 4.16
C VAL A 101 -3.93 6.95 5.27
N HIS A 102 -5.07 7.30 5.87
CA HIS A 102 -5.57 6.67 7.07
C HIS A 102 -6.09 5.27 6.85
N ASP A 103 -5.92 4.45 7.88
CA ASP A 103 -6.72 3.25 8.07
C ASP A 103 -8.02 3.62 8.80
N ILE A 104 -9.09 2.92 8.47
CA ILE A 104 -10.39 3.06 9.14
C ILE A 104 -10.88 1.71 9.62
N LEU A 105 -11.50 1.70 10.78
CA LEU A 105 -12.32 0.60 11.25
C LEU A 105 -13.73 0.78 10.71
N VAL A 106 -14.20 -0.14 9.90
CA VAL A 106 -15.61 -0.27 9.52
C VAL A 106 -16.26 -1.24 10.51
N TYR A 107 -17.37 -0.87 11.12
CA TYR A 107 -18.04 -1.66 12.16
C TYR A 107 -19.55 -1.78 11.87
N LYS A 108 -20.19 -2.80 12.46
CA LYS A 108 -21.62 -3.10 12.20
C LYS A 108 -22.57 -2.35 13.14
N ASP A 109 -22.32 -2.42 14.44
CA ASP A 109 -23.28 -1.96 15.45
C ASP A 109 -22.87 -0.64 16.11
N THR A 110 -22.19 -0.69 17.24
CA THR A 110 -21.69 0.46 18.00
C THR A 110 -20.21 0.26 18.35
N LEU A 111 -19.52 1.35 18.64
CA LEU A 111 -18.11 1.30 19.06
C LEU A 111 -17.93 0.91 20.54
N ASP A 112 -19.02 0.90 21.32
CA ASP A 112 -19.00 0.53 22.73
C ASP A 112 -18.57 -0.93 22.98
N VAL A 113 -18.48 -1.72 21.90
CA VAL A 113 -18.04 -3.12 21.91
C VAL A 113 -16.52 -3.27 22.07
N LEU A 114 -15.75 -2.18 22.11
CA LEU A 114 -14.28 -2.22 22.23
C LEU A 114 -13.80 -2.61 23.64
N ASP A 115 -14.68 -2.71 24.62
CA ASP A 115 -14.36 -3.04 26.02
C ASP A 115 -14.39 -4.53 26.35
N GLY A 116 -14.53 -5.42 25.37
CA GLY A 116 -14.68 -6.87 25.59
C GLY A 116 -13.77 -7.72 24.71
N GLN A 117 -14.10 -8.99 24.58
CA GLN A 117 -13.47 -9.91 23.62
C GLN A 117 -13.94 -9.58 22.20
N THR A 118 -13.42 -8.50 21.63
CA THR A 118 -13.77 -8.02 20.29
C THR A 118 -12.98 -8.77 19.23
N ILE A 119 -13.64 -9.15 18.13
CA ILE A 119 -13.01 -9.77 16.97
C ILE A 119 -12.92 -8.74 15.84
N ILE A 120 -11.70 -8.41 15.43
CA ILE A 120 -11.43 -7.48 14.33
C ILE A 120 -10.79 -8.22 13.17
N ALA A 121 -11.27 -7.95 11.96
CA ALA A 121 -10.79 -8.61 10.75
C ALA A 121 -9.79 -7.74 9.97
N THR A 122 -8.63 -8.31 9.64
CA THR A 122 -7.65 -7.71 8.74
C THR A 122 -6.68 -8.75 8.17
N GLY A 123 -6.32 -8.65 6.90
CA GLY A 123 -5.27 -9.49 6.28
C GLY A 123 -3.90 -8.82 6.26
N SER A 124 -3.69 -7.75 7.03
CA SER A 124 -2.43 -7.00 7.08
C SER A 124 -1.74 -7.22 8.43
N LEU A 125 -0.53 -7.79 8.40
CA LEU A 125 0.29 -7.97 9.61
C LEU A 125 0.57 -6.63 10.31
N ARG A 126 0.81 -5.55 9.56
CA ARG A 126 0.99 -4.20 10.12
C ARG A 126 -0.24 -3.75 10.92
N ARG A 127 -1.46 -3.91 10.36
CA ARG A 127 -2.69 -3.53 11.06
C ARG A 127 -2.95 -4.41 12.27
N LYS A 128 -2.74 -5.73 12.12
CA LYS A 128 -2.88 -6.70 13.22
C LYS A 128 -1.96 -6.33 14.38
N ALA A 129 -0.68 -6.14 14.12
CA ALA A 129 0.29 -5.81 15.16
C ALA A 129 -0.03 -4.49 15.87
N GLN A 130 -0.33 -3.43 15.11
CA GLN A 130 -0.70 -2.14 15.70
C GLN A 130 -2.03 -2.20 16.46
N TRP A 131 -3.00 -2.99 15.97
CA TRP A 131 -4.26 -3.20 16.66
C TRP A 131 -4.05 -3.90 18.01
N LEU A 132 -3.29 -5.00 18.02
CA LEU A 132 -2.98 -5.76 19.23
C LEU A 132 -2.09 -4.96 20.20
N HIS A 133 -1.23 -4.08 19.70
CA HIS A 133 -0.46 -3.15 20.54
C HIS A 133 -1.39 -2.21 21.33
N GLN A 134 -2.45 -1.71 20.70
CA GLN A 134 -3.44 -0.82 21.33
C GLN A 134 -4.47 -1.57 22.16
N PHE A 135 -4.85 -2.78 21.73
CA PHE A 135 -5.89 -3.62 22.34
C PHE A 135 -5.42 -5.07 22.48
N PRO A 136 -4.54 -5.37 23.47
CA PRO A 136 -3.89 -6.69 23.59
C PRO A 136 -4.86 -7.87 23.81
N HIS A 137 -6.06 -7.59 24.34
CA HIS A 137 -7.04 -8.63 24.66
C HIS A 137 -8.01 -8.93 23.49
N HIS A 138 -7.93 -8.19 22.39
CA HIS A 138 -8.77 -8.41 21.23
C HIS A 138 -8.28 -9.56 20.38
N LYS A 139 -9.20 -10.23 19.68
CA LYS A 139 -8.87 -11.23 18.69
C LYS A 139 -8.80 -10.59 17.31
N VAL A 140 -7.74 -10.87 16.57
CA VAL A 140 -7.62 -10.45 15.17
C VAL A 140 -7.69 -11.67 14.26
N VAL A 141 -8.57 -11.62 13.26
CA VAL A 141 -8.78 -12.69 12.28
C VAL A 141 -8.40 -12.21 10.87
N ASP A 142 -8.07 -13.17 10.00
CA ASP A 142 -7.67 -12.87 8.63
C ASP A 142 -8.85 -12.41 7.76
N LEU A 143 -8.58 -11.46 6.88
CA LEU A 143 -9.53 -10.90 5.93
C LEU A 143 -8.92 -10.83 4.53
N ARG A 144 -9.36 -11.69 3.63
CA ARG A 144 -8.89 -11.83 2.25
C ARG A 144 -9.95 -11.45 1.24
N GLY A 145 -9.51 -11.14 0.02
CA GLY A 145 -10.34 -10.73 -1.11
C GLY A 145 -10.12 -9.27 -1.51
N ASN A 146 -10.82 -8.83 -2.55
CA ASN A 146 -10.90 -7.43 -2.94
C ASN A 146 -11.77 -6.63 -1.95
N VAL A 147 -11.91 -5.33 -2.15
CA VAL A 147 -12.66 -4.45 -1.23
C VAL A 147 -14.09 -4.92 -1.05
N ASN A 148 -14.79 -5.27 -2.14
CA ASN A 148 -16.18 -5.73 -2.09
C ASN A 148 -16.34 -7.03 -1.31
N THR A 149 -15.49 -8.01 -1.62
CA THR A 149 -15.48 -9.31 -0.90
C THR A 149 -15.21 -9.12 0.60
N ARG A 150 -14.33 -8.19 0.96
CA ARG A 150 -14.03 -7.90 2.38
C ARG A 150 -15.20 -7.23 3.10
N LEU A 151 -15.90 -6.31 2.46
CA LEU A 151 -17.11 -5.71 3.01
C LEU A 151 -18.21 -6.77 3.20
N GLN A 152 -18.43 -7.61 2.20
CA GLN A 152 -19.37 -8.72 2.27
C GLN A 152 -19.03 -9.68 3.42
N LYS A 153 -17.77 -10.09 3.55
CA LYS A 153 -17.31 -10.94 4.65
C LYS A 153 -17.53 -10.30 6.03
N LEU A 154 -17.40 -8.99 6.16
CA LEU A 154 -17.71 -8.29 7.41
C LEU A 154 -19.20 -8.47 7.76
N GLU A 155 -20.11 -8.35 6.80
CA GLU A 155 -21.54 -8.53 7.05
C GLU A 155 -21.91 -9.99 7.39
N GLU A 156 -21.28 -10.96 6.75
CA GLU A 156 -21.59 -12.40 6.88
C GLU A 156 -21.01 -13.05 8.15
N ASN A 157 -19.99 -12.46 8.77
CA ASN A 157 -19.30 -13.05 9.92
C ASN A 157 -19.64 -12.33 11.24
N ALA A 158 -19.46 -13.03 12.35
CA ALA A 158 -19.68 -12.48 13.70
C ALA A 158 -18.51 -11.57 14.17
N TRP A 159 -17.93 -10.79 13.26
CA TRP A 159 -16.87 -9.81 13.59
C TRP A 159 -17.49 -8.47 13.95
N GLN A 160 -16.92 -7.79 14.93
CA GLN A 160 -17.38 -6.46 15.33
C GLN A 160 -16.94 -5.39 14.34
N GLY A 161 -15.80 -5.61 13.66
CA GLY A 161 -15.30 -4.68 12.66
C GLY A 161 -14.20 -5.25 11.77
N ALA A 162 -13.87 -4.50 10.74
CA ALA A 162 -12.77 -4.80 9.84
C ALA A 162 -11.99 -3.53 9.47
N ILE A 163 -10.66 -3.66 9.32
CA ILE A 163 -9.79 -2.52 9.05
C ILE A 163 -9.53 -2.39 7.55
N PHE A 164 -9.81 -1.21 7.01
CA PHE A 164 -9.64 -0.86 5.60
C PHE A 164 -8.71 0.36 5.44
N ALA A 165 -8.11 0.51 4.27
CA ALA A 165 -7.54 1.79 3.86
C ALA A 165 -8.67 2.70 3.36
N ALA A 166 -8.82 3.88 3.94
CA ALA A 166 -9.87 4.84 3.59
C ALA A 166 -9.89 5.15 2.08
N ALA A 167 -8.73 5.43 1.50
CA ALA A 167 -8.59 5.74 0.07
C ALA A 167 -9.18 4.66 -0.85
N GLY A 168 -9.10 3.38 -0.47
CA GLY A 168 -9.65 2.29 -1.28
C GLY A 168 -11.18 2.35 -1.37
N LEU A 169 -11.84 2.62 -0.25
CA LEU A 169 -13.29 2.73 -0.15
C LEU A 169 -13.81 4.05 -0.75
N GLU A 170 -13.10 5.15 -0.52
CA GLU A 170 -13.44 6.48 -1.03
C GLU A 170 -13.41 6.52 -2.55
N ARG A 171 -12.40 5.92 -3.19
CA ARG A 171 -12.24 5.89 -4.64
C ARG A 171 -13.40 5.21 -5.36
N ILE A 172 -13.98 4.18 -4.78
CA ILE A 172 -15.11 3.45 -5.38
C ILE A 172 -16.47 3.84 -4.79
N GLY A 173 -16.52 4.91 -3.96
CA GLY A 173 -17.77 5.40 -3.36
C GLY A 173 -18.41 4.44 -2.38
N LYS A 174 -17.65 3.51 -1.77
CA LYS A 174 -18.15 2.47 -0.85
C LYS A 174 -17.71 2.64 0.59
N LYS A 175 -17.32 3.84 1.00
CA LYS A 175 -17.00 4.10 2.40
C LYS A 175 -18.29 4.09 3.24
N PRO A 176 -18.47 3.11 4.16
CA PRO A 176 -19.68 3.03 4.98
C PRO A 176 -19.79 4.23 5.93
N GLN A 177 -21.01 4.58 6.32
CA GLN A 177 -21.24 5.63 7.32
C GLN A 177 -20.70 5.22 8.70
N LYS A 178 -20.89 3.96 9.08
CA LYS A 178 -20.37 3.39 10.32
C LYS A 178 -18.88 3.06 10.16
N HIS A 179 -18.03 4.05 10.38
CA HIS A 179 -16.58 3.88 10.40
C HIS A 179 -15.92 4.84 11.40
N GLN A 180 -14.75 4.44 11.88
CA GLN A 180 -13.87 5.26 12.71
C GLN A 180 -12.51 5.39 12.05
N VAL A 181 -11.97 6.60 11.98
CA VAL A 181 -10.61 6.85 11.52
C VAL A 181 -9.63 6.45 12.62
N LEU A 182 -8.63 5.62 12.28
CA LEU A 182 -7.62 5.14 13.22
C LEU A 182 -6.39 6.07 13.18
N ASN A 183 -6.52 7.27 13.74
CA ASN A 183 -5.47 8.30 13.71
C ASN A 183 -4.16 7.89 14.39
N TRP A 184 -4.22 6.93 15.31
CA TRP A 184 -3.06 6.38 16.02
C TRP A 184 -2.31 5.31 15.22
N MET A 185 -2.92 4.80 14.14
CA MET A 185 -2.33 3.73 13.32
C MET A 185 -1.44 4.33 12.25
N ILE A 186 -0.14 4.03 12.30
CA ILE A 186 0.83 4.46 11.29
C ILE A 186 0.53 3.73 9.96
N PRO A 187 0.30 4.46 8.85
CA PRO A 187 -0.08 3.87 7.57
C PRO A 187 0.97 2.89 7.01
N ALA A 188 0.56 2.07 6.05
CA ALA A 188 1.53 1.36 5.23
C ALA A 188 2.34 2.35 4.38
N PRO A 189 3.65 2.10 4.16
CA PRO A 189 4.45 2.91 3.25
C PRO A 189 3.75 3.09 1.90
N ALA A 190 3.64 4.33 1.43
CA ALA A 190 2.93 4.76 0.22
C ALA A 190 1.41 4.49 0.22
N GLN A 191 0.77 4.27 1.37
CA GLN A 191 -0.69 4.15 1.44
C GLN A 191 -1.36 5.44 0.94
N GLY A 192 -2.43 5.30 0.14
CA GLY A 192 -3.13 6.41 -0.48
C GLY A 192 -2.55 6.88 -1.82
N ALA A 193 -1.30 6.55 -2.15
CA ALA A 193 -0.68 6.89 -3.42
C ALA A 193 -1.01 5.87 -4.52
N MET A 194 -1.15 6.37 -5.75
CA MET A 194 -1.16 5.58 -6.99
C MET A 194 0.17 5.79 -7.71
N VAL A 195 0.68 4.74 -8.34
CA VAL A 195 1.90 4.80 -9.14
C VAL A 195 1.62 4.30 -10.55
N VAL A 196 2.25 4.93 -11.52
CA VAL A 196 2.28 4.48 -12.91
C VAL A 196 3.71 4.04 -13.24
N VAL A 197 3.82 2.79 -13.65
CA VAL A 197 5.09 2.21 -14.13
C VAL A 197 5.02 2.03 -15.64
N VAL A 198 6.18 2.14 -16.29
CA VAL A 198 6.33 2.08 -17.75
C VAL A 198 7.49 1.17 -18.11
N ASN A 199 7.50 0.65 -19.35
CA ASN A 199 8.70 0.02 -19.90
C ASN A 199 9.79 1.10 -20.09
N GLN A 200 10.99 0.87 -19.56
CA GLN A 200 12.09 1.85 -19.60
C GLN A 200 12.47 2.29 -21.02
N ASN A 201 12.20 1.47 -22.03
CA ASN A 201 12.52 1.75 -23.44
C ASN A 201 11.38 2.45 -24.19
N ASP A 202 10.19 2.61 -23.58
CA ASP A 202 9.05 3.31 -24.19
C ASP A 202 9.09 4.79 -23.83
N THR A 203 9.83 5.58 -24.59
CA THR A 203 9.97 7.03 -24.38
C THR A 203 8.64 7.76 -24.57
N PHE A 204 7.80 7.36 -25.54
CA PHE A 204 6.50 8.00 -25.79
C PHE A 204 5.57 7.90 -24.57
N SER A 205 5.36 6.70 -24.06
CA SER A 205 4.52 6.49 -22.89
C SER A 205 5.14 7.10 -21.63
N SER A 206 6.48 7.05 -21.51
CA SER A 206 7.24 7.66 -20.44
C SER A 206 7.03 9.17 -20.35
N ASP A 207 7.13 9.89 -21.48
CA ASP A 207 6.94 11.35 -21.55
C ASP A 207 5.50 11.77 -21.27
N ALA A 208 4.53 10.96 -21.73
CA ALA A 208 3.12 11.17 -21.45
C ALA A 208 2.82 11.03 -19.95
N VAL A 209 3.28 9.94 -19.34
CA VAL A 209 3.04 9.61 -17.92
C VAL A 209 3.76 10.58 -16.98
N ALA A 210 4.97 11.03 -17.31
CA ALA A 210 5.73 11.99 -16.50
C ALA A 210 4.95 13.28 -16.18
N LYS A 211 4.04 13.69 -17.07
CA LYS A 211 3.18 14.87 -16.88
C LYS A 211 2.13 14.71 -15.76
N LEU A 212 1.91 13.49 -15.31
CA LEU A 212 0.96 13.18 -14.23
C LEU A 212 1.61 13.16 -12.84
N ASN A 213 2.93 13.32 -12.78
CA ASN A 213 3.67 13.17 -11.53
C ASN A 213 3.37 14.32 -10.55
N ASP A 214 3.13 13.97 -9.29
CA ASP A 214 3.07 14.91 -8.15
C ASP A 214 4.37 14.83 -7.35
N PRO A 215 5.24 15.83 -7.44
CA PRO A 215 6.56 15.77 -6.82
C PRO A 215 6.51 15.66 -5.29
N LYS A 216 5.51 16.24 -4.63
CA LYS A 216 5.37 16.17 -3.17
C LYS A 216 5.03 14.78 -2.71
N THR A 217 4.08 14.13 -3.38
CA THR A 217 3.73 12.73 -3.11
C THR A 217 4.90 11.80 -3.42
N GLU A 218 5.62 12.05 -4.52
CA GLU A 218 6.79 11.26 -4.90
C GLU A 218 7.88 11.31 -3.82
N ILE A 219 8.24 12.50 -3.31
CA ILE A 219 9.23 12.66 -2.23
C ILE A 219 8.78 11.91 -0.97
N CYS A 220 7.53 12.11 -0.53
CA CYS A 220 7.03 11.45 0.68
C CYS A 220 7.06 9.92 0.54
N THR A 221 6.56 9.40 -0.58
CA THR A 221 6.53 7.95 -0.81
C THR A 221 7.92 7.36 -1.05
N HIS A 222 8.86 8.12 -1.61
CA HIS A 222 10.26 7.72 -1.73
C HIS A 222 10.86 7.45 -0.34
N ILE A 223 10.72 8.39 0.60
CA ILE A 223 11.22 8.25 1.98
C ILE A 223 10.61 7.03 2.67
N GLU A 224 9.28 6.87 2.59
CA GLU A 224 8.57 5.76 3.20
C GLU A 224 8.99 4.40 2.63
N ARG A 225 9.17 4.31 1.32
CA ARG A 225 9.59 3.08 0.63
C ARG A 225 11.08 2.78 0.84
N GLU A 226 11.92 3.81 0.96
CA GLU A 226 13.32 3.64 1.32
C GLU A 226 13.45 3.08 2.74
N PHE A 227 12.67 3.60 3.70
CA PHE A 227 12.57 3.06 5.06
C PHE A 227 12.16 1.58 5.06
N LEU A 228 11.10 1.23 4.33
CA LEU A 228 10.64 -0.16 4.19
C LEU A 228 11.71 -1.07 3.59
N ARG A 229 12.41 -0.60 2.54
CA ARG A 229 13.44 -1.37 1.84
C ARG A 229 14.63 -1.69 2.73
N VAL A 230 15.08 -0.72 3.52
CA VAL A 230 16.24 -0.89 4.43
C VAL A 230 15.92 -1.84 5.57
N LEU A 231 14.67 -1.84 6.06
CA LEU A 231 14.21 -2.80 7.05
C LEU A 231 13.94 -4.20 6.43
N GLU A 232 14.12 -4.37 5.10
CA GLU A 232 13.89 -5.63 4.39
C GLU A 232 12.48 -6.24 4.59
N GLY A 233 11.54 -5.42 5.08
CA GLY A 233 10.25 -5.89 5.56
C GLY A 233 9.28 -6.36 4.47
N GLY A 234 9.44 -5.88 3.24
CA GLY A 234 8.47 -6.17 2.18
C GLY A 234 7.02 -5.96 2.63
N CYS A 235 6.09 -6.78 2.12
CA CYS A 235 4.68 -6.79 2.55
C CYS A 235 4.43 -7.69 3.77
N THR A 236 5.45 -8.37 4.28
CA THR A 236 5.34 -9.44 5.29
C THR A 236 5.74 -9.02 6.69
N ALA A 237 6.35 -7.84 6.87
CA ALA A 237 6.68 -7.32 8.19
C ALA A 237 5.69 -6.26 8.67
N PRO A 238 5.43 -6.16 9.99
CA PRO A 238 4.52 -5.18 10.57
C PRO A 238 5.16 -3.79 10.69
N ILE A 239 5.44 -3.20 9.52
CA ILE A 239 6.09 -1.90 9.37
C ILE A 239 5.07 -0.84 8.96
N GLY A 240 5.01 0.27 9.70
CA GLY A 240 4.32 1.49 9.34
C GLY A 240 5.31 2.60 8.99
N ALA A 241 5.00 3.44 7.99
CA ALA A 241 5.78 4.62 7.67
C ALA A 241 4.91 5.69 7.02
N PHE A 242 5.09 6.92 7.45
CA PHE A 242 4.37 8.07 6.94
C PHE A 242 5.26 9.30 6.91
N ALA A 243 5.36 9.92 5.74
CA ALA A 243 6.00 11.21 5.51
C ALA A 243 4.97 12.23 5.03
N GLN A 244 5.08 13.46 5.47
CA GLN A 244 4.29 14.58 4.97
C GLN A 244 5.15 15.84 4.85
N ILE A 245 4.82 16.67 3.87
CA ILE A 245 5.50 17.96 3.64
C ILE A 245 4.57 19.09 4.08
N LYS A 246 5.06 19.94 4.97
CA LYS A 246 4.39 21.18 5.38
C LYS A 246 5.44 22.29 5.49
N ASN A 247 5.24 23.40 4.78
CA ASN A 247 6.15 24.56 4.80
C ASN A 247 7.62 24.17 4.57
N GLU A 248 7.87 23.36 3.53
CA GLU A 248 9.22 22.87 3.14
C GLU A 248 9.94 22.00 4.20
N ILE A 249 9.24 21.63 5.25
CA ILE A 249 9.68 20.65 6.23
C ILE A 249 8.98 19.33 5.97
N ILE A 250 9.75 18.26 5.96
CA ILE A 250 9.25 16.90 5.93
C ILE A 250 9.21 16.38 7.36
N SER A 251 8.04 16.02 7.85
CA SER A 251 7.90 15.21 9.05
C SER A 251 7.73 13.76 8.67
N PHE A 252 8.45 12.88 9.36
CA PHE A 252 8.42 11.43 9.15
C PHE A 252 8.15 10.71 10.46
N GLU A 253 7.28 9.72 10.41
CA GLU A 253 7.04 8.76 11.49
C GLU A 253 7.11 7.35 10.92
N GLY A 254 7.96 6.51 11.51
CA GLY A 254 8.12 5.12 11.14
C GLY A 254 8.15 4.21 12.35
N ALA A 255 7.63 2.99 12.24
CA ALA A 255 7.69 2.01 13.30
C ALA A 255 7.71 0.58 12.79
N LEU A 256 8.41 -0.27 13.54
CA LEU A 256 8.42 -1.72 13.45
C LEU A 256 7.75 -2.29 14.71
N PHE A 257 6.88 -3.28 14.52
CA PHE A 257 6.19 -3.97 15.62
C PHE A 257 6.52 -5.47 15.60
N SER A 258 6.38 -6.15 16.74
CA SER A 258 6.30 -7.61 16.78
C SER A 258 4.97 -8.09 16.17
N LEU A 259 4.89 -9.36 15.73
CA LEU A 259 3.68 -9.92 15.10
C LEU A 259 2.45 -9.91 16.03
N ASP A 260 2.69 -10.03 17.33
CA ASP A 260 1.66 -10.00 18.38
C ASP A 260 1.40 -8.59 18.93
N GLY A 261 2.16 -7.58 18.49
CA GLY A 261 2.04 -6.20 18.94
C GLY A 261 2.63 -5.89 20.32
N SER A 262 3.30 -6.86 20.98
CA SER A 262 3.88 -6.65 22.31
C SER A 262 5.06 -5.68 22.29
N GLU A 263 5.84 -5.66 21.20
CA GLU A 263 6.99 -4.78 21.02
C GLU A 263 6.75 -3.76 19.91
N LYS A 264 7.27 -2.54 20.12
CA LYS A 264 7.27 -1.44 19.17
C LYS A 264 8.58 -0.68 19.22
N ILE A 265 9.24 -0.53 18.07
CA ILE A 265 10.39 0.36 17.90
C ILE A 265 9.98 1.42 16.90
N ALA A 266 10.10 2.69 17.28
CA ALA A 266 9.59 3.81 16.47
C ALA A 266 10.61 4.94 16.37
N VAL A 267 10.53 5.67 15.27
CA VAL A 267 11.30 6.89 14.99
C VAL A 267 10.37 7.99 14.53
N LYS A 268 10.60 9.21 15.02
CA LYS A 268 9.90 10.42 14.55
C LYS A 268 10.91 11.52 14.37
N LYS A 269 11.01 12.06 13.15
CA LYS A 269 12.01 13.08 12.77
C LYS A 269 11.45 14.06 11.77
N GLU A 270 12.12 15.20 11.70
CA GLU A 270 11.86 16.24 10.72
C GLU A 270 13.15 16.60 9.97
N ILE A 271 13.00 16.99 8.69
CA ILE A 271 14.10 17.45 7.86
C ILE A 271 13.62 18.49 6.83
N SER A 272 14.50 19.35 6.37
CA SER A 272 14.20 20.21 5.22
C SER A 272 13.99 19.38 3.96
N ILE A 273 13.04 19.79 3.11
CA ILE A 273 12.76 19.15 1.82
C ILE A 273 14.01 19.07 0.93
N ASN A 274 14.96 20.00 1.07
CA ASN A 274 16.19 19.99 0.29
C ASN A 274 17.15 18.84 0.64
N ASN A 275 16.96 18.20 1.79
CA ASN A 275 17.83 17.14 2.32
C ASN A 275 17.13 15.77 2.41
N TYR A 276 16.03 15.57 1.68
CA TYR A 276 15.20 14.36 1.80
C TYR A 276 15.91 13.08 1.34
N PHE A 277 16.91 13.21 0.49
CA PHE A 277 17.62 12.08 -0.09
C PHE A 277 18.28 11.24 1.02
N HIS A 278 18.04 9.94 1.04
CA HIS A 278 18.47 9.00 2.10
C HIS A 278 17.88 9.21 3.50
N PHE A 279 16.90 10.09 3.65
CA PHE A 279 16.28 10.33 4.95
C PHE A 279 15.54 9.10 5.47
N GLY A 280 14.80 8.39 4.59
CA GLY A 280 14.16 7.12 4.93
C GLY A 280 15.17 6.06 5.38
N LYS A 281 16.31 5.96 4.70
CA LYS A 281 17.41 5.06 5.08
C LYS A 281 17.96 5.39 6.47
N THR A 282 18.21 6.68 6.74
CA THR A 282 18.72 7.12 8.05
C THR A 282 17.76 6.74 9.17
N CYS A 283 16.46 6.97 8.98
CA CYS A 283 15.44 6.57 9.97
C CYS A 283 15.36 5.06 10.16
N ALA A 284 15.51 4.27 9.09
CA ALA A 284 15.50 2.82 9.18
C ALA A 284 16.73 2.26 9.90
N LEU A 285 17.91 2.80 9.66
CA LEU A 285 19.13 2.41 10.37
C LEU A 285 19.01 2.64 11.88
N GLU A 286 18.41 3.75 12.30
CA GLU A 286 18.14 4.02 13.72
C GLU A 286 17.18 2.98 14.33
N ILE A 287 16.14 2.55 13.62
CA ILE A 287 15.28 1.44 14.06
C ILE A 287 16.13 0.16 14.27
N LEU A 288 17.00 -0.18 13.31
CA LEU A 288 17.83 -1.39 13.37
C LEU A 288 18.80 -1.35 14.55
N GLU A 289 19.43 -0.20 14.82
CA GLU A 289 20.36 0.01 15.93
C GLU A 289 19.66 -0.05 17.29
N ASN A 290 18.40 0.39 17.37
CA ASN A 290 17.59 0.36 18.60
C ASN A 290 16.88 -0.99 18.85
N GLY A 291 17.43 -2.09 18.35
CA GLY A 291 16.90 -3.44 18.56
C GLY A 291 16.05 -3.97 17.39
N GLY A 292 15.79 -3.14 16.38
CA GLY A 292 14.97 -3.54 15.23
C GLY A 292 15.54 -4.72 14.44
N LYS A 293 16.87 -4.90 14.44
CA LYS A 293 17.49 -6.06 13.78
C LYS A 293 17.06 -7.37 14.45
N ALA A 294 17.16 -7.48 15.78
CA ALA A 294 16.74 -8.67 16.51
C ALA A 294 15.25 -8.95 16.35
N LEU A 295 14.42 -7.88 16.37
CA LEU A 295 12.98 -7.99 16.16
C LEU A 295 12.66 -8.48 14.74
N MET A 296 13.32 -7.98 13.69
CA MET A 296 13.16 -8.47 12.31
C MET A 296 13.57 -9.94 12.17
N ASP A 297 14.69 -10.36 12.78
CA ASP A 297 15.13 -11.75 12.75
C ASP A 297 14.06 -12.68 13.37
N SER A 298 13.47 -12.29 14.51
CA SER A 298 12.39 -13.04 15.17
C SER A 298 11.12 -13.13 14.32
N ILE A 299 10.76 -12.04 13.61
CA ILE A 299 9.62 -12.01 12.69
C ILE A 299 9.84 -12.98 11.51
N PHE A 300 11.02 -12.97 10.90
CA PHE A 300 11.34 -13.87 9.79
C PHE A 300 11.33 -15.34 10.22
N GLU A 301 11.83 -15.67 11.41
CA GLU A 301 11.75 -17.03 11.95
C GLU A 301 10.31 -17.49 12.20
N ALA A 302 9.45 -16.60 12.70
CA ALA A 302 8.06 -16.91 12.97
C ALA A 302 7.22 -17.10 11.68
N ILE A 303 7.55 -16.40 10.59
CA ILE A 303 6.84 -16.50 9.31
C ILE A 303 7.30 -17.73 8.49
N LYS A 304 8.51 -18.24 8.71
CA LYS A 304 9.03 -19.44 8.03
C LYS A 304 8.45 -20.76 8.55
N LYS A 305 7.87 -20.74 9.75
CA LYS A 305 7.20 -21.89 10.39
C LYS A 305 5.74 -22.02 9.91
#